data_4858c7fd0e0b41b882a2b077ed9528e4
#
_entry.id   4858c7fd0e0b41b882a2b077ed9528e4
#
_cell.length_a   1.000
_cell.length_b   1.000
_cell.length_c   1.000
_cell.angle_alpha   90.00
_cell.angle_beta   90.00
_cell.angle_gamma   90.00
#
_symmetry.space_group_name_H-M   'P 1'
#
loop_
_entity.id
_entity.type
_entity.pdbx_description
1 polymer ?
#
loop_
_entity_poly.entity_id
_entity_poly.type
_entity_poly.pdbx_seq_one_letter_code
_entity_poly.pdbx_strand_id
1 'polypeptide(L)'
;WFNEGSYTIDFINLRDELGNRITYKRDGTTEYTDNSTNQTVYETHEFDFDSQSVEVVSNDPPQTDWTAPVLNSFEVRGSDIVQGERLIIDYTAVDVANEISNVSFYFRNEDGNTFSINDSSDIGVAFGTPQSYHKPGTYSLYQVTLNDTANDQNSITYKESGRTQWYDDTYNSSINGEHSFDFSKYSFKLTSPEGEQTDWKPPVL
;
A
#
# COMPACT_ATOMS: atom_id res chain seq x y z
N TRP A 1 -10.12 9.82 -1.53
CA TRP A 1 -10.00 10.50 -2.82
C TRP A 1 -11.40 10.62 -3.41
N PHE A 2 -11.73 11.76 -4.01
CA PHE A 2 -13.00 11.96 -4.72
C PHE A 2 -12.69 11.96 -6.22
N ASN A 3 -13.45 11.20 -7.00
CA ASN A 3 -13.35 11.26 -8.46
C ASN A 3 -13.82 12.64 -8.95
N GLU A 4 -13.31 13.07 -10.09
CA GLU A 4 -13.82 14.25 -10.75
C GLU A 4 -15.31 14.08 -11.10
N GLY A 5 -16.06 15.15 -11.01
CA GLY A 5 -17.46 15.13 -11.35
C GLY A 5 -18.33 16.05 -10.52
N SER A 6 -19.59 16.10 -10.87
CA SER A 6 -20.58 16.86 -10.14
C SER A 6 -21.21 15.99 -9.05
N TYR A 7 -21.10 16.46 -7.81
CA TYR A 7 -21.65 15.81 -6.63
C TYR A 7 -22.83 16.62 -6.13
N THR A 8 -23.96 15.96 -5.93
CA THR A 8 -25.14 16.54 -5.33
C THR A 8 -25.33 15.98 -3.92
N ILE A 9 -25.96 16.75 -3.06
CA ILE A 9 -26.30 16.30 -1.72
C ILE A 9 -27.43 15.28 -1.80
N ASP A 10 -27.24 14.12 -1.22
CA ASP A 10 -28.23 13.03 -1.22
C ASP A 10 -29.11 13.06 0.02
N PHE A 11 -28.50 13.44 1.14
CA PHE A 11 -29.24 13.63 2.39
C PHE A 11 -28.48 14.58 3.36
N ILE A 12 -29.23 15.17 4.29
CA ILE A 12 -28.69 15.96 5.40
C ILE A 12 -29.15 15.35 6.70
N ASN A 13 -28.19 15.01 7.58
CA ASN A 13 -28.48 14.57 8.93
C ASN A 13 -28.25 15.70 9.92
N LEU A 14 -29.26 16.00 10.72
CA LEU A 14 -29.14 16.89 11.85
C LEU A 14 -29.28 16.10 13.15
N ARG A 15 -28.50 16.47 14.14
CA ARG A 15 -28.54 15.90 15.48
C ARG A 15 -28.47 17.01 16.51
N ASP A 16 -29.34 16.96 17.50
CA ASP A 16 -29.29 17.89 18.62
C ASP A 16 -28.40 17.39 19.78
N GLU A 17 -28.22 18.22 20.79
CA GLU A 17 -27.42 17.89 21.98
C GLU A 17 -28.01 16.74 22.82
N LEU A 18 -29.29 16.48 22.70
CA LEU A 18 -29.99 15.39 23.38
C LEU A 18 -29.90 14.06 22.60
N GLY A 19 -29.30 14.09 21.39
CA GLY A 19 -29.12 12.93 20.56
C GLY A 19 -30.26 12.62 19.60
N ASN A 20 -31.30 13.44 19.54
CA ASN A 20 -32.35 13.29 18.55
C ASN A 20 -31.80 13.56 17.16
N ARG A 21 -32.23 12.77 16.20
CA ARG A 21 -31.74 12.84 14.80
C ARG A 21 -32.88 12.95 13.83
N ILE A 22 -32.74 13.81 12.82
CA ILE A 22 -33.61 13.89 11.66
C ILE A 22 -32.77 13.81 10.39
N THR A 23 -33.24 13.07 9.39
CA THR A 23 -32.64 12.95 8.07
C THR A 23 -33.56 13.59 7.04
N TYR A 24 -33.05 14.57 6.32
CA TYR A 24 -33.69 15.15 5.13
C TYR A 24 -33.15 14.45 3.91
N LYS A 25 -34.00 13.91 3.06
CA LYS A 25 -33.61 13.13 1.88
C LYS A 25 -33.92 13.91 0.60
N ARG A 26 -33.14 13.65 -0.45
CA ARG A 26 -33.29 14.29 -1.77
C ARG A 26 -34.65 14.04 -2.41
N ASP A 27 -35.31 12.96 -2.08
CA ASP A 27 -36.65 12.63 -2.58
C ASP A 27 -37.79 13.49 -1.98
N GLY A 28 -37.44 14.49 -1.17
CA GLY A 28 -38.39 15.39 -0.50
C GLY A 28 -38.96 14.86 0.80
N THR A 29 -38.46 13.71 1.29
CA THR A 29 -38.91 13.12 2.55
C THR A 29 -37.96 13.42 3.70
N THR A 30 -38.51 13.50 4.92
CA THR A 30 -37.74 13.45 6.17
C THR A 30 -37.99 12.13 6.89
N GLU A 31 -37.02 11.73 7.68
CA GLU A 31 -37.10 10.55 8.52
C GLU A 31 -36.51 10.85 9.89
N TYR A 32 -37.28 10.59 10.98
CA TYR A 32 -36.78 10.68 12.34
C TYR A 32 -37.44 9.63 13.25
N THR A 33 -36.80 9.32 14.36
CA THR A 33 -37.39 8.46 15.39
C THR A 33 -38.02 9.30 16.47
N ASP A 34 -39.32 9.13 16.67
CA ASP A 34 -40.01 9.69 17.84
C ASP A 34 -39.64 8.86 19.08
N ASN A 35 -38.85 9.45 19.95
CA ASN A 35 -38.34 8.80 21.16
C ASN A 35 -39.45 8.48 22.19
N SER A 36 -40.62 9.10 22.11
CA SER A 36 -41.74 8.85 23.00
C SER A 36 -42.51 7.58 22.64
N THR A 37 -42.57 7.29 21.35
CA THR A 37 -43.31 6.13 20.80
C THR A 37 -42.37 5.03 20.27
N ASN A 38 -41.09 5.35 20.13
CA ASN A 38 -40.07 4.52 19.48
C ASN A 38 -40.45 4.13 18.02
N GLN A 39 -41.19 5.01 17.36
CA GLN A 39 -41.61 4.82 15.97
C GLN A 39 -40.85 5.72 15.03
N THR A 40 -40.58 5.22 13.81
CA THR A 40 -40.04 6.04 12.74
C THR A 40 -41.17 6.85 12.11
N VAL A 41 -40.95 8.15 12.05
CA VAL A 41 -41.89 9.12 11.44
C VAL A 41 -41.31 9.62 10.13
N TYR A 42 -42.18 9.69 9.13
CA TYR A 42 -41.86 10.24 7.82
C TYR A 42 -42.71 11.48 7.55
N GLU A 43 -42.07 12.54 7.13
CA GLU A 43 -42.71 13.79 6.75
C GLU A 43 -42.14 14.27 5.40
N THR A 44 -42.57 15.41 4.91
CA THR A 44 -42.06 16.01 3.68
C THR A 44 -41.39 17.34 3.96
N HIS A 45 -40.47 17.73 3.07
CA HIS A 45 -39.81 19.03 3.09
C HIS A 45 -39.75 19.61 1.66
N GLU A 46 -39.47 20.93 1.57
CA GLU A 46 -39.38 21.66 0.31
C GLU A 46 -37.95 22.13 -0.01
N PHE A 47 -36.93 21.50 0.60
CA PHE A 47 -35.54 21.84 0.27
C PHE A 47 -35.19 21.36 -1.14
N ASP A 48 -34.63 22.26 -1.95
CA ASP A 48 -34.13 21.95 -3.28
C ASP A 48 -32.68 21.42 -3.19
N PHE A 49 -32.55 20.10 -3.13
CA PHE A 49 -31.25 19.41 -3.12
C PHE A 49 -30.57 19.46 -4.48
N ASP A 50 -31.36 19.54 -5.57
CA ASP A 50 -30.82 19.50 -6.94
C ASP A 50 -30.08 20.80 -7.30
N SER A 51 -30.45 21.91 -6.67
CA SER A 51 -29.73 23.18 -6.82
C SER A 51 -28.41 23.22 -6.05
N GLN A 52 -28.15 22.25 -5.16
CA GLN A 52 -26.97 22.19 -4.31
C GLN A 52 -25.99 21.15 -4.88
N SER A 53 -25.14 21.59 -5.77
CA SER A 53 -24.09 20.75 -6.34
C SER A 53 -22.71 21.34 -6.12
N VAL A 54 -21.71 20.46 -5.97
CA VAL A 54 -20.30 20.79 -5.94
C VAL A 54 -19.62 20.10 -7.09
N GLU A 55 -18.90 20.84 -7.90
CA GLU A 55 -18.07 20.26 -8.94
C GLU A 55 -16.68 20.03 -8.36
N VAL A 56 -16.26 18.77 -8.37
CA VAL A 56 -14.91 18.37 -8.03
C VAL A 56 -14.11 18.32 -9.31
N VAL A 57 -13.13 19.19 -9.43
CA VAL A 57 -12.17 19.23 -10.53
C VAL A 57 -10.81 18.87 -9.99
N SER A 58 -10.07 18.03 -10.69
CA SER A 58 -8.67 17.79 -10.36
C SER A 58 -7.82 18.96 -10.85
N ASN A 59 -6.90 19.42 -9.99
CA ASN A 59 -5.84 20.32 -10.41
C ASN A 59 -4.62 19.55 -10.93
N ASP A 60 -4.63 18.24 -10.80
CA ASP A 60 -3.59 17.37 -11.30
C ASP A 60 -3.82 17.11 -12.79
N PRO A 61 -2.75 16.98 -13.59
CA PRO A 61 -2.89 16.56 -14.98
C PRO A 61 -3.61 15.21 -15.02
N PRO A 62 -4.44 14.95 -16.05
CA PRO A 62 -5.10 13.66 -16.20
C PRO A 62 -4.07 12.53 -16.07
N GLN A 63 -4.39 11.50 -15.30
CA GLN A 63 -3.58 10.27 -15.28
C GLN A 63 -3.49 9.73 -16.70
N THR A 64 -2.27 9.61 -17.22
CA THR A 64 -2.01 9.11 -18.56
C THR A 64 -1.28 7.78 -18.56
N ASP A 65 -0.81 7.35 -17.40
CA ASP A 65 -0.11 6.09 -17.22
C ASP A 65 -0.88 5.14 -16.31
N TRP A 66 -1.27 4.02 -16.89
CA TRP A 66 -1.99 2.92 -16.26
C TRP A 66 -1.18 1.63 -16.25
N THR A 67 0.11 1.73 -16.61
CA THR A 67 0.99 0.57 -16.70
C THR A 67 1.82 0.44 -15.44
N ALA A 68 1.92 -0.78 -14.93
CA ALA A 68 2.80 -1.03 -13.79
C ALA A 68 4.26 -1.13 -14.26
N PRO A 69 5.22 -0.66 -13.41
CA PRO A 69 6.64 -0.79 -13.71
C PRO A 69 7.09 -2.24 -13.83
N VAL A 70 8.16 -2.48 -14.56
CA VAL A 70 8.68 -3.83 -14.85
C VAL A 70 10.06 -4.00 -14.24
N LEU A 71 10.24 -5.05 -13.43
CA LEU A 71 11.53 -5.50 -12.95
C LEU A 71 12.19 -6.37 -14.03
N ASN A 72 13.36 -5.95 -14.52
CA ASN A 72 14.10 -6.69 -15.55
C ASN A 72 15.12 -7.67 -14.97
N SER A 73 15.85 -7.23 -13.94
CA SER A 73 16.88 -8.05 -13.29
C SER A 73 17.17 -7.55 -11.89
N PHE A 74 17.72 -8.41 -11.06
CA PHE A 74 18.37 -8.04 -9.80
C PHE A 74 19.41 -9.06 -9.39
N GLU A 75 20.37 -8.63 -8.57
CA GLU A 75 21.44 -9.45 -8.01
C GLU A 75 21.73 -9.02 -6.58
N VAL A 76 21.79 -9.97 -5.66
CA VAL A 76 22.17 -9.76 -4.26
C VAL A 76 23.66 -9.93 -4.11
N ARG A 77 24.36 -8.87 -3.72
CA ARG A 77 25.79 -8.90 -3.49
C ARG A 77 26.12 -9.40 -2.06
N GLY A 78 26.85 -10.50 -2.00
CA GLY A 78 27.28 -11.10 -0.75
C GLY A 78 26.30 -12.17 -0.23
N SER A 79 26.88 -13.26 0.28
CA SER A 79 26.15 -14.38 0.87
C SER A 79 26.17 -14.38 2.40
N ASP A 80 27.16 -13.70 2.99
CA ASP A 80 27.40 -13.64 4.43
C ASP A 80 27.54 -12.17 4.83
N ILE A 81 26.67 -11.71 5.73
CA ILE A 81 26.57 -10.33 6.20
C ILE A 81 26.62 -10.33 7.71
N VAL A 82 27.41 -9.45 8.29
CA VAL A 82 27.42 -9.20 9.75
C VAL A 82 26.44 -8.07 10.06
N GLN A 83 25.72 -8.14 11.18
CA GLN A 83 24.89 -7.02 11.65
C GLN A 83 25.74 -5.73 11.69
N GLY A 84 25.18 -4.65 11.12
CA GLY A 84 25.88 -3.38 10.92
C GLY A 84 26.57 -3.23 9.56
N GLU A 85 26.78 -4.30 8.80
CA GLU A 85 27.27 -4.25 7.42
C GLU A 85 26.13 -4.02 6.40
N ARG A 86 26.49 -3.53 5.21
CA ARG A 86 25.52 -3.27 4.15
C ARG A 86 25.28 -4.52 3.32
N LEU A 87 24.01 -4.90 3.16
CA LEU A 87 23.56 -5.74 2.06
C LEU A 87 23.26 -4.83 0.86
N ILE A 88 23.79 -5.20 -0.30
CA ILE A 88 23.65 -4.43 -1.54
C ILE A 88 22.91 -5.28 -2.57
N ILE A 89 21.98 -4.67 -3.29
CA ILE A 89 21.24 -5.29 -4.39
C ILE A 89 21.37 -4.39 -5.61
N ASP A 90 21.96 -4.93 -6.68
CA ASP A 90 21.86 -4.30 -7.99
C ASP A 90 20.56 -4.71 -8.64
N TYR A 91 19.89 -3.79 -9.31
CA TYR A 91 18.66 -4.10 -10.05
C TYR A 91 18.53 -3.22 -11.29
N THR A 92 17.71 -3.69 -12.22
CA THR A 92 17.23 -2.88 -13.34
C THR A 92 15.72 -2.99 -13.39
N ALA A 93 15.06 -1.85 -13.42
CA ALA A 93 13.63 -1.73 -13.57
C ALA A 93 13.33 -0.63 -14.57
N VAL A 94 12.19 -0.71 -15.24
CA VAL A 94 11.75 0.29 -16.21
C VAL A 94 10.26 0.55 -16.04
N ASP A 95 9.87 1.76 -16.30
CA ASP A 95 8.51 2.11 -16.58
C ASP A 95 8.42 2.78 -17.94
N VAL A 96 7.30 2.67 -18.64
CA VAL A 96 7.15 3.13 -20.02
C VAL A 96 6.89 4.65 -20.07
N ALA A 97 6.20 5.17 -19.09
CA ALA A 97 5.69 6.53 -19.10
C ALA A 97 6.18 7.38 -17.93
N ASN A 98 6.60 6.78 -16.84
CA ASN A 98 7.01 7.46 -15.62
C ASN A 98 8.33 6.90 -15.06
N GLU A 99 8.87 7.60 -14.08
CA GLU A 99 10.05 7.14 -13.33
C GLU A 99 9.65 6.15 -12.24
N ILE A 100 10.55 5.28 -11.85
CA ILE A 100 10.39 4.40 -10.69
C ILE A 100 10.54 5.25 -9.42
N SER A 101 9.52 5.28 -8.59
CA SER A 101 9.56 6.04 -7.34
C SER A 101 10.16 5.26 -6.18
N ASN A 102 9.98 3.93 -6.19
CA ASN A 102 10.49 3.05 -5.13
C ASN A 102 10.61 1.60 -5.61
N VAL A 103 11.69 0.94 -5.17
CA VAL A 103 11.86 -0.51 -5.29
C VAL A 103 12.12 -1.07 -3.90
N SER A 104 11.35 -2.09 -3.50
CA SER A 104 11.44 -2.70 -2.17
C SER A 104 11.69 -4.20 -2.29
N PHE A 105 12.74 -4.68 -1.62
CA PHE A 105 13.11 -6.09 -1.54
C PHE A 105 12.82 -6.60 -0.14
N TYR A 106 12.07 -7.69 -0.01
CA TYR A 106 11.64 -8.25 1.27
C TYR A 106 12.22 -9.64 1.46
N PHE A 107 12.99 -9.80 2.53
CA PHE A 107 13.60 -11.06 2.93
C PHE A 107 12.95 -11.59 4.19
N ARG A 108 12.92 -12.92 4.32
CA ARG A 108 12.37 -13.61 5.48
C ARG A 108 13.25 -14.80 5.84
N ASN A 109 13.49 -15.03 7.13
CA ASN A 109 14.14 -16.23 7.60
C ASN A 109 13.11 -17.34 7.94
N GLU A 110 13.59 -18.53 8.26
CA GLU A 110 12.76 -19.70 8.61
C GLU A 110 11.88 -19.49 9.84
N ASP A 111 12.29 -18.63 10.77
CA ASP A 111 11.50 -18.23 11.95
C ASP A 111 10.43 -17.17 11.65
N GLY A 112 10.34 -16.69 10.42
CA GLY A 112 9.40 -15.65 10.01
C GLY A 112 9.85 -14.22 10.30
N ASN A 113 11.10 -14.00 10.79
CA ASN A 113 11.62 -12.64 10.94
C ASN A 113 11.91 -12.04 9.57
N THR A 114 11.58 -10.77 9.38
CA THR A 114 11.70 -10.07 8.11
C THR A 114 12.79 -9.00 8.13
N PHE A 115 13.36 -8.75 6.97
CA PHE A 115 14.26 -7.64 6.69
C PHE A 115 13.90 -7.07 5.33
N SER A 116 13.84 -5.75 5.20
CA SER A 116 13.53 -5.08 3.94
C SER A 116 14.56 -4.05 3.56
N ILE A 117 14.76 -3.90 2.26
CA ILE A 117 15.59 -2.87 1.64
C ILE A 117 14.71 -2.08 0.69
N ASN A 118 14.75 -0.76 0.84
CA ASN A 118 13.98 0.14 -0.02
C ASN A 118 14.95 1.10 -0.72
N ASP A 119 14.74 1.32 -2.00
CA ASP A 119 15.46 2.31 -2.80
C ASP A 119 14.46 3.24 -3.50
N SER A 120 14.64 4.53 -3.28
CA SER A 120 13.87 5.60 -3.94
C SER A 120 14.76 6.50 -4.80
N SER A 121 15.98 6.05 -5.12
CA SER A 121 16.99 6.88 -5.78
C SER A 121 17.09 6.68 -7.30
N ASP A 122 16.39 5.70 -7.86
CA ASP A 122 16.39 5.35 -9.28
C ASP A 122 17.79 5.08 -9.89
N ILE A 123 18.78 4.76 -9.04
CA ILE A 123 20.17 4.50 -9.48
C ILE A 123 20.44 3.02 -9.76
N GLY A 124 19.46 2.15 -9.57
CA GLY A 124 19.59 0.71 -9.79
C GLY A 124 20.41 -0.03 -8.73
N VAL A 125 20.63 0.59 -7.56
CA VAL A 125 21.38 0.00 -6.45
C VAL A 125 20.66 0.27 -5.14
N ALA A 126 20.01 -0.74 -4.61
CA ALA A 126 19.40 -0.72 -3.28
C ALA A 126 20.39 -1.19 -2.21
N PHE A 127 20.34 -0.61 -1.03
CA PHE A 127 21.13 -1.10 0.09
C PHE A 127 20.37 -0.96 1.42
N GLY A 128 20.64 -1.91 2.31
CA GLY A 128 20.12 -1.92 3.67
C GLY A 128 21.14 -2.44 4.66
N THR A 129 21.06 -2.00 5.90
CA THR A 129 21.98 -2.41 6.97
C THR A 129 21.17 -3.14 8.04
N PRO A 130 21.28 -4.48 8.14
CA PRO A 130 20.66 -5.22 9.23
C PRO A 130 21.22 -4.75 10.58
N GLN A 131 20.34 -4.34 11.47
CA GLN A 131 20.66 -3.84 12.79
C GLN A 131 20.72 -4.97 13.83
N SER A 132 21.21 -4.69 15.04
CA SER A 132 21.32 -5.67 16.13
C SER A 132 19.99 -6.31 16.56
N TYR A 133 18.83 -5.70 16.26
CA TYR A 133 17.51 -6.27 16.54
C TYR A 133 17.05 -7.29 15.48
N HIS A 134 17.71 -7.36 14.32
CA HIS A 134 17.43 -8.42 13.36
C HIS A 134 18.13 -9.70 13.80
N LYS A 135 17.36 -10.77 13.96
CA LYS A 135 17.90 -12.05 14.41
C LYS A 135 18.88 -12.64 13.40
N PRO A 136 20.02 -13.21 13.83
CA PRO A 136 20.87 -14.02 12.97
C PRO A 136 20.09 -15.16 12.32
N GLY A 137 20.54 -15.59 11.14
CA GLY A 137 19.90 -16.67 10.37
C GLY A 137 20.02 -16.47 8.87
N THR A 138 19.53 -17.43 8.11
CA THR A 138 19.47 -17.32 6.65
C THR A 138 18.19 -16.63 6.25
N TYR A 139 18.32 -15.52 5.54
CA TYR A 139 17.22 -14.73 5.01
C TYR A 139 17.09 -14.98 3.51
N SER A 140 15.92 -15.43 3.06
CA SER A 140 15.61 -15.65 1.66
C SER A 140 14.67 -14.57 1.14
N LEU A 141 14.89 -14.11 -0.10
CA LEU A 141 14.02 -13.19 -0.78
C LEU A 141 12.65 -13.84 -1.02
N TYR A 142 11.57 -13.19 -0.63
CA TYR A 142 10.22 -13.71 -0.86
C TYR A 142 9.30 -12.77 -1.65
N GLN A 143 9.68 -11.49 -1.72
CA GLN A 143 8.87 -10.48 -2.42
C GLN A 143 9.73 -9.32 -2.91
N VAL A 144 9.41 -8.79 -4.09
CA VAL A 144 9.90 -7.50 -4.60
C VAL A 144 8.71 -6.67 -5.02
N THR A 145 8.66 -5.39 -4.61
CA THR A 145 7.60 -4.46 -4.99
C THR A 145 8.21 -3.25 -5.67
N LEU A 146 7.64 -2.82 -6.78
CA LEU A 146 7.99 -1.60 -7.49
C LEU A 146 6.79 -0.65 -7.50
N ASN A 147 7.07 0.63 -7.34
CA ASN A 147 6.10 1.70 -7.51
C ASN A 147 6.68 2.73 -8.50
N ASP A 148 5.84 3.34 -9.31
CA ASP A 148 6.21 4.45 -10.18
C ASP A 148 5.90 5.82 -9.55
N THR A 149 6.11 6.90 -10.30
CA THR A 149 5.81 8.27 -9.89
C THR A 149 4.45 8.76 -10.41
N ALA A 150 3.66 7.90 -11.05
CA ALA A 150 2.32 8.27 -11.50
C ALA A 150 1.45 8.75 -10.33
N ASN A 151 0.50 9.63 -10.59
CA ASN A 151 -0.35 10.23 -9.55
C ASN A 151 -1.07 9.18 -8.69
N ASP A 152 -1.46 8.06 -9.28
CA ASP A 152 -2.11 6.93 -8.59
C ASP A 152 -1.13 5.83 -8.17
N GLN A 153 0.20 6.06 -8.36
CA GLN A 153 1.27 5.16 -7.94
C GLN A 153 1.03 3.70 -8.35
N ASN A 154 1.11 3.43 -9.66
CA ASN A 154 1.02 2.05 -10.12
C ASN A 154 2.06 1.18 -9.41
N SER A 155 1.61 0.07 -8.88
CA SER A 155 2.43 -0.82 -8.05
C SER A 155 2.35 -2.25 -8.56
N ILE A 156 3.50 -2.90 -8.67
CA ILE A 156 3.59 -4.32 -8.98
C ILE A 156 4.38 -5.07 -7.91
N THR A 157 3.89 -6.22 -7.53
CA THR A 157 4.54 -7.13 -6.57
C THR A 157 4.90 -8.44 -7.26
N TYR A 158 6.18 -8.81 -7.18
CA TYR A 158 6.74 -10.10 -7.59
C TYR A 158 6.87 -10.99 -6.35
N LYS A 159 6.36 -12.21 -6.38
CA LYS A 159 6.32 -13.13 -5.23
C LYS A 159 7.17 -14.37 -5.48
N GLU A 160 7.73 -14.98 -4.43
CA GLU A 160 8.49 -16.24 -4.49
C GLU A 160 7.74 -17.39 -5.16
N SER A 161 6.41 -17.31 -5.20
CA SER A 161 5.55 -18.30 -5.87
C SER A 161 5.59 -18.25 -7.40
N GLY A 162 6.38 -17.34 -8.01
CA GLY A 162 6.43 -17.12 -9.46
C GLY A 162 5.29 -16.23 -9.99
N ARG A 163 4.51 -15.63 -9.10
CA ARG A 163 3.37 -14.78 -9.46
C ARG A 163 3.70 -13.30 -9.32
N THR A 164 3.14 -12.51 -10.25
CA THR A 164 3.03 -11.06 -10.06
C THR A 164 1.61 -10.69 -9.66
N GLN A 165 1.49 -9.58 -8.95
CA GLN A 165 0.22 -8.95 -8.63
C GLN A 165 0.37 -7.44 -8.77
N TRP A 166 -0.51 -6.79 -9.51
CA TRP A 166 -0.60 -5.35 -9.58
C TRP A 166 -2.07 -4.92 -9.52
N TYR A 167 -2.29 -3.67 -9.13
CA TYR A 167 -3.61 -3.13 -9.02
C TYR A 167 -3.90 -2.24 -10.23
N ASP A 168 -4.98 -2.51 -10.92
CA ASP A 168 -5.47 -1.71 -12.04
C ASP A 168 -6.59 -0.80 -11.55
N ASP A 169 -6.27 0.47 -11.39
CA ASP A 169 -7.24 1.48 -10.92
C ASP A 169 -8.37 1.72 -11.91
N THR A 170 -8.11 1.54 -13.22
CA THR A 170 -9.15 1.70 -14.26
C THR A 170 -10.31 0.74 -14.04
N TYR A 171 -9.99 -0.48 -13.64
CA TYR A 171 -11.00 -1.54 -13.42
C TYR A 171 -11.27 -1.81 -11.94
N ASN A 172 -10.62 -1.07 -11.05
CA ASN A 172 -10.69 -1.27 -9.59
C ASN A 172 -10.48 -2.74 -9.21
N SER A 173 -9.48 -3.37 -9.82
CA SER A 173 -9.25 -4.82 -9.69
C SER A 173 -7.77 -5.16 -9.65
N SER A 174 -7.45 -6.24 -8.91
CA SER A 174 -6.11 -6.82 -8.91
C SER A 174 -5.91 -7.71 -10.12
N ILE A 175 -4.86 -7.43 -10.89
CA ILE A 175 -4.42 -8.28 -12.01
C ILE A 175 -3.28 -9.17 -11.52
N ASN A 176 -3.35 -10.45 -11.86
CA ASN A 176 -2.33 -11.43 -11.54
C ASN A 176 -1.63 -11.87 -12.82
N GLY A 177 -0.32 -11.98 -12.76
CA GLY A 177 0.53 -12.48 -13.82
C GLY A 177 1.55 -13.49 -13.29
N GLU A 178 2.54 -13.80 -14.11
CA GLU A 178 3.63 -14.71 -13.78
C GLU A 178 4.97 -14.05 -14.11
N HIS A 179 6.05 -14.49 -13.43
CA HIS A 179 7.42 -14.12 -13.70
C HIS A 179 8.34 -15.32 -13.65
N SER A 180 9.52 -15.20 -14.25
CA SER A 180 10.52 -16.28 -14.33
C SER A 180 11.68 -16.15 -13.32
N PHE A 181 11.65 -15.20 -12.42
CA PHE A 181 12.70 -15.05 -11.41
C PHE A 181 12.68 -16.24 -10.45
N ASP A 182 13.84 -16.85 -10.24
CA ASP A 182 14.04 -17.92 -9.26
C ASP A 182 14.49 -17.30 -7.93
N PHE A 183 13.55 -16.97 -7.07
CA PHE A 183 13.83 -16.33 -5.78
C PHE A 183 14.64 -17.22 -4.83
N SER A 184 14.64 -18.53 -5.02
CA SER A 184 15.42 -19.46 -4.18
C SER A 184 16.94 -19.24 -4.26
N LYS A 185 17.40 -18.58 -5.30
CA LYS A 185 18.81 -18.21 -5.49
C LYS A 185 19.27 -16.99 -4.71
N TYR A 186 18.33 -16.22 -4.16
CA TYR A 186 18.63 -14.95 -3.54
C TYR A 186 18.41 -15.03 -2.03
N SER A 187 19.50 -15.34 -1.34
CA SER A 187 19.53 -15.42 0.13
C SER A 187 20.86 -14.91 0.65
N PHE A 188 20.87 -14.48 1.90
CA PHE A 188 22.09 -14.16 2.63
C PHE A 188 22.02 -14.70 4.06
N LYS A 189 23.17 -14.98 4.65
CA LYS A 189 23.29 -15.37 6.04
C LYS A 189 23.66 -14.14 6.86
N LEU A 190 22.81 -13.82 7.84
CA LEU A 190 23.08 -12.76 8.82
C LEU A 190 23.73 -13.36 10.07
N THR A 191 24.82 -12.75 10.50
CA THR A 191 25.53 -13.12 11.75
C THR A 191 25.66 -11.93 12.68
N SER A 192 25.81 -12.19 13.98
CA SER A 192 26.10 -11.18 14.99
C SER A 192 27.61 -10.90 15.07
N PRO A 193 28.06 -9.64 15.24
CA PRO A 193 29.46 -9.31 15.40
C PRO A 193 30.08 -9.80 16.72
N GLU A 194 29.25 -10.03 17.75
CA GLU A 194 29.70 -10.42 19.12
C GLU A 194 29.46 -11.91 19.45
N GLY A 195 29.23 -12.76 18.41
CA GLY A 195 28.78 -14.14 18.58
C GLY A 195 27.25 -14.24 18.54
N GLU A 196 26.75 -15.45 18.77
CA GLU A 196 25.28 -15.66 18.77
C GLU A 196 24.64 -14.95 19.95
N GLN A 197 23.79 -13.98 19.69
CA GLN A 197 22.88 -13.48 20.70
C GLN A 197 21.86 -14.59 21.00
N THR A 198 21.92 -15.17 22.21
CA THR A 198 21.09 -16.30 22.60
C THR A 198 19.81 -15.91 23.34
N ASP A 199 19.73 -14.67 23.81
CA ASP A 199 18.55 -14.18 24.55
C ASP A 199 17.77 -13.12 23.74
N TRP A 200 16.66 -13.56 23.18
CA TRP A 200 15.70 -12.75 22.45
C TRP A 200 14.37 -12.56 23.22
N LYS A 201 14.34 -12.99 24.48
CA LYS A 201 13.14 -12.87 25.29
C LYS A 201 13.08 -11.50 25.94
N PRO A 202 11.92 -10.85 25.96
CA PRO A 202 11.74 -9.64 26.74
C PRO A 202 11.94 -9.95 28.24
N PRO A 203 12.45 -8.99 29.03
CA PRO A 203 12.54 -9.16 30.48
C PRO A 203 11.15 -9.41 31.06
N VAL A 204 11.08 -10.37 31.99
CA VAL A 204 9.84 -10.69 32.73
C VAL A 204 9.88 -9.89 34.04
N LEU A 205 8.78 -9.18 34.35
CA LEU A 205 8.59 -8.48 35.62
C LEU A 205 8.17 -9.47 36.71
#